data_5c936338bb8d28f0b70a512f6ec768f1
#
_entry.id   5c936338bb8d28f0b70a512f6ec768f1
#
_cell.length_a   1.000
_cell.length_b   1.000
_cell.length_c   1.000
_cell.angle_alpha   90.00
_cell.angle_beta   90.00
_cell.angle_gamma   90.00
#
_symmetry.space_group_name_H-M   'P 1'
#
loop_
_entity.id
_entity.type
_entity.pdbx_description
1 polymer ?
#
loop_
_entity_poly.entity_id
_entity_poly.type
_entity_poly.pdbx_seq_one_letter_code
_entity_poly.pdbx_strand_id
1 'polypeptide(L)'
;MTVWKYPLSRKMIQRSMIAALGAALLMTPLHAFAADEAPQPEASSAHPAASTKSSTSAPAQITENLGGSLAIGEHRLISRKEIDQNWDSLDPDYTPEKAIAAVRALLSEEDFEALFPYRLGSAEWFKIANGKEYYKADQTDYFSYDNLINAVAEVSNLKIKINTRQGTPSAQEIYRLDKDARVETLVVRSADFHSVENLNQDIETVIIDGGTFLKEGFKKDRKRELAAFLANLSHETGGGWATAPGGPLRWGLFWNENIAGRTGVNKDAFVDPASAVLYPGTPDKRYYGRGPIMLSWNFNYGLFSSIIYGDKSVLLDNPEIVAADGKIGYMTAILFWMTPQDPKPSAHDVMVGRWKPSPLEKFRGLGDPGFGTTVMVLNGLEANLGETEGSPVQRRAGHYRDITSRMGVDITGEKVDTLGMRPF
;
A
#
# COMPACT_ATOMS: atom_id res chain seq x y z
N MET A 1 -50.77 -26.13 -0.03
CA MET A 1 -50.01 -25.36 0.95
C MET A 1 -48.84 -26.21 1.43
N THR A 2 -47.66 -26.02 0.81
CA THR A 2 -46.45 -26.77 1.19
C THR A 2 -45.35 -25.74 1.37
N VAL A 3 -44.95 -25.54 2.64
CA VAL A 3 -43.94 -24.58 3.05
C VAL A 3 -42.58 -25.24 2.90
N TRP A 4 -41.75 -24.74 2.01
CA TRP A 4 -40.35 -25.16 1.91
C TRP A 4 -39.52 -24.33 2.89
N LYS A 5 -39.02 -24.96 3.95
CA LYS A 5 -37.98 -24.43 4.83
C LYS A 5 -36.63 -24.83 4.28
N TYR A 6 -35.87 -23.85 3.81
CA TYR A 6 -34.41 -24.00 3.59
C TYR A 6 -33.66 -23.51 4.83
N PRO A 7 -32.78 -24.29 5.42
CA PRO A 7 -31.89 -23.78 6.45
C PRO A 7 -30.77 -22.95 5.81
N LEU A 8 -30.73 -21.69 6.17
CA LEU A 8 -29.58 -20.81 5.87
C LEU A 8 -28.34 -21.43 6.51
N SER A 9 -27.34 -21.77 5.69
CA SER A 9 -26.09 -22.34 6.18
C SER A 9 -25.29 -21.31 6.96
N ARG A 10 -24.67 -21.73 8.07
CA ARG A 10 -23.76 -20.90 8.91
C ARG A 10 -22.65 -20.18 8.11
N LYS A 11 -22.33 -20.67 6.91
CA LYS A 11 -21.34 -20.06 5.99
C LYS A 11 -21.71 -18.67 5.48
N MET A 12 -23.01 -18.32 5.41
CA MET A 12 -23.42 -16.97 5.00
C MET A 12 -23.27 -15.92 6.11
N ILE A 13 -23.33 -16.32 7.36
CA ILE A 13 -23.25 -15.38 8.50
C ILE A 13 -21.78 -14.98 8.76
N GLN A 14 -20.85 -15.91 8.57
CA GLN A 14 -19.41 -15.60 8.72
C GLN A 14 -18.84 -14.72 7.61
N ARG A 15 -19.31 -14.90 6.36
CA ARG A 15 -18.91 -14.01 5.25
C ARG A 15 -19.37 -12.55 5.42
N SER A 16 -20.49 -12.34 6.13
CA SER A 16 -21.00 -10.99 6.42
C SER A 16 -20.23 -10.28 7.54
N MET A 17 -19.53 -10.99 8.43
CA MET A 17 -18.71 -10.37 9.47
C MET A 17 -17.34 -9.92 8.98
N ILE A 18 -16.74 -10.60 8.01
CA ILE A 18 -15.43 -10.24 7.45
C ILE A 18 -15.56 -9.03 6.49
N ALA A 19 -16.69 -8.89 5.80
CA ALA A 19 -16.97 -7.68 5.01
C ALA A 19 -17.10 -6.39 5.87
N ALA A 20 -17.36 -6.52 7.17
CA ALA A 20 -17.41 -5.38 8.10
C ALA A 20 -16.01 -4.91 8.58
N LEU A 21 -14.99 -5.75 8.49
CA LEU A 21 -13.62 -5.43 8.91
C LEU A 21 -12.84 -4.55 7.92
N GLY A 22 -13.27 -4.50 6.65
CA GLY A 22 -12.69 -3.60 5.65
C GLY A 22 -13.30 -2.18 5.63
N ALA A 23 -14.33 -1.89 6.45
CA ALA A 23 -15.17 -0.71 6.30
C ALA A 23 -14.83 0.48 7.23
N ALA A 24 -13.80 0.42 8.03
CA ALA A 24 -13.51 1.47 9.02
C ALA A 24 -12.32 2.36 8.64
N LEU A 25 -12.15 2.71 7.37
CA LEU A 25 -11.33 3.87 6.99
C LEU A 25 -12.22 5.13 7.04
N LEU A 26 -12.44 5.67 8.22
CA LEU A 26 -12.95 7.02 8.39
C LEU A 26 -11.84 8.02 7.97
N MET A 27 -11.72 8.27 6.67
CA MET A 27 -11.12 9.51 6.19
C MET A 27 -12.18 10.59 6.33
N THR A 28 -12.04 11.44 7.33
CA THR A 28 -12.73 12.73 7.32
C THR A 28 -12.29 13.47 6.05
N PRO A 29 -13.23 14.05 5.28
CA PRO A 29 -12.83 14.83 4.12
C PRO A 29 -11.92 15.97 4.59
N LEU A 30 -10.79 16.14 3.92
CA LEU A 30 -9.97 17.34 4.03
C LEU A 30 -10.84 18.53 3.61
N HIS A 31 -11.44 19.23 4.58
CA HIS A 31 -11.96 20.55 4.34
C HIS A 31 -10.76 21.45 4.07
N ALA A 32 -10.72 22.02 2.88
CA ALA A 32 -9.83 23.11 2.56
C ALA A 32 -10.07 24.24 3.55
N PHE A 33 -9.16 24.45 4.49
CA PHE A 33 -9.16 25.66 5.29
C PHE A 33 -8.77 26.82 4.39
N ALA A 34 -9.73 27.71 4.16
CA ALA A 34 -9.46 29.05 3.71
C ALA A 34 -8.55 29.72 4.75
N ALA A 35 -7.48 30.32 4.29
CA ALA A 35 -6.59 31.09 5.14
C ALA A 35 -7.30 32.34 5.61
N ASP A 36 -7.59 32.39 6.90
CA ASP A 36 -7.80 33.68 7.62
C ASP A 36 -7.34 33.51 9.08
N GLU A 37 -6.43 34.43 9.45
CA GLU A 37 -5.94 34.82 10.76
C GLU A 37 -5.41 33.79 11.75
N ALA A 38 -4.09 33.90 11.98
CA ALA A 38 -3.30 33.16 12.97
C ALA A 38 -3.33 33.88 14.34
N PRO A 39 -3.39 33.14 15.47
CA PRO A 39 -2.92 33.64 16.74
C PRO A 39 -1.40 33.41 16.91
N GLN A 40 -0.75 34.38 17.59
CA GLN A 40 0.68 34.45 17.84
C GLN A 40 1.17 33.36 18.82
N PRO A 41 2.43 32.90 18.69
CA PRO A 41 2.97 31.83 19.52
C PRO A 41 3.65 32.33 20.79
N GLU A 42 3.43 31.61 21.88
CA GLU A 42 4.28 31.66 23.07
C GLU A 42 5.48 30.73 22.91
N ALA A 43 6.64 31.23 23.32
CA ALA A 43 7.92 30.57 23.24
C ALA A 43 8.04 29.43 24.25
N SER A 44 8.48 28.26 23.85
CA SER A 44 8.92 27.18 24.74
C SER A 44 10.23 26.53 24.26
N SER A 45 11.14 26.63 25.16
CA SER A 45 12.45 26.03 25.44
C SER A 45 12.91 24.78 24.69
N ALA A 46 14.20 24.83 24.32
CA ALA A 46 15.03 23.80 23.75
C ALA A 46 15.12 22.51 24.60
N HIS A 47 15.10 21.36 23.92
CA HIS A 47 15.53 20.07 24.45
C HIS A 47 16.69 19.50 23.64
N PRO A 48 17.65 18.79 24.28
CA PRO A 48 18.92 18.43 23.67
C PRO A 48 18.82 17.22 22.74
N ALA A 49 19.71 17.20 21.75
CA ALA A 49 19.90 16.16 20.77
C ALA A 49 20.13 14.78 21.40
N ALA A 50 19.30 13.81 21.05
CA ALA A 50 19.50 12.42 21.38
C ALA A 50 20.50 11.78 20.39
N SER A 51 21.62 11.31 20.97
CA SER A 51 22.65 10.50 20.31
C SER A 51 22.04 9.18 19.80
N THR A 52 21.99 8.98 18.51
CA THR A 52 21.65 7.71 17.89
C THR A 52 22.77 6.70 18.11
N LYS A 53 22.60 5.81 19.08
CA LYS A 53 23.36 4.56 19.13
C LYS A 53 22.76 3.61 18.09
N SER A 54 23.51 3.38 17.01
CA SER A 54 23.28 2.29 16.08
C SER A 54 23.35 0.96 16.84
N SER A 55 22.20 0.32 17.04
CA SER A 55 22.16 -1.06 17.47
C SER A 55 22.39 -1.93 16.23
N THR A 56 23.62 -2.33 15.99
CA THR A 56 23.93 -3.46 15.12
C THR A 56 23.33 -4.71 15.74
N SER A 57 22.16 -5.14 15.23
CA SER A 57 21.66 -6.48 15.49
C SER A 57 22.68 -7.49 14.97
N ALA A 58 23.05 -8.47 15.81
CA ALA A 58 23.90 -9.57 15.41
C ALA A 58 23.30 -10.29 14.19
N PRO A 59 24.11 -10.77 13.22
CA PRO A 59 23.60 -11.49 12.07
C PRO A 59 22.84 -12.72 12.56
N ALA A 60 21.57 -12.83 12.15
CA ALA A 60 20.74 -14.00 12.44
C ALA A 60 21.46 -15.25 11.95
N GLN A 61 21.57 -16.27 12.79
CA GLN A 61 22.18 -17.54 12.42
C GLN A 61 21.31 -18.20 11.35
N ILE A 62 21.88 -18.39 10.16
CA ILE A 62 21.24 -19.14 9.07
C ILE A 62 21.38 -20.62 9.43
N THR A 63 20.28 -21.28 9.77
CA THR A 63 20.24 -22.71 10.01
C THR A 63 19.94 -23.46 8.73
N GLU A 64 20.75 -24.48 8.40
CA GLU A 64 20.37 -25.49 7.41
C GLU A 64 19.33 -26.42 8.05
N ASN A 65 18.07 -26.06 7.95
CA ASN A 65 16.98 -26.85 8.50
C ASN A 65 16.38 -27.74 7.38
N LEU A 66 16.81 -28.98 7.34
CA LEU A 66 16.32 -30.01 6.41
C LEU A 66 14.94 -30.52 6.90
N GLY A 67 13.84 -29.84 6.46
CA GLY A 67 12.50 -30.45 6.49
C GLY A 67 11.60 -30.14 7.69
N GLY A 68 11.96 -29.22 8.60
CA GLY A 68 11.07 -28.76 9.70
C GLY A 68 10.25 -27.51 9.33
N SER A 69 9.11 -27.30 10.03
CA SER A 69 8.37 -26.04 9.97
C SER A 69 9.21 -24.92 10.61
N LEU A 70 9.42 -23.80 9.89
CA LEU A 70 10.14 -22.65 10.43
C LEU A 70 9.39 -22.03 11.64
N ALA A 71 10.14 -21.52 12.60
CA ALA A 71 9.62 -20.60 13.61
C ALA A 71 9.43 -19.20 13.01
N ILE A 72 8.58 -18.38 13.61
CA ILE A 72 8.39 -16.98 13.17
C ILE A 72 9.72 -16.24 13.34
N GLY A 73 10.17 -15.57 12.29
CA GLY A 73 11.44 -14.87 12.21
C GLY A 73 12.63 -15.78 11.87
N GLU A 74 12.45 -17.09 11.79
CA GLU A 74 13.51 -18.01 11.39
C GLU A 74 13.77 -17.93 9.89
N HIS A 75 15.06 -17.97 9.52
CA HIS A 75 15.54 -17.86 8.15
C HIS A 75 16.18 -19.18 7.71
N ARG A 76 15.92 -19.58 6.46
CA ARG A 76 16.66 -20.69 5.84
C ARG A 76 17.12 -20.34 4.44
N LEU A 77 18.30 -20.81 4.06
CA LEU A 77 18.74 -20.84 2.68
C LEU A 77 17.96 -21.93 1.94
N ILE A 78 17.43 -21.59 0.75
CA ILE A 78 16.77 -22.54 -0.11
C ILE A 78 17.47 -22.64 -1.46
N SER A 79 17.46 -23.84 -2.02
CA SER A 79 18.05 -24.11 -3.33
C SER A 79 17.18 -23.54 -4.45
N ARG A 80 17.76 -23.35 -5.64
CA ARG A 80 16.99 -22.97 -6.84
C ARG A 80 15.85 -23.95 -7.10
N LYS A 81 16.10 -25.25 -6.93
CA LYS A 81 15.07 -26.29 -7.10
C LYS A 81 13.89 -26.10 -6.14
N GLU A 82 14.14 -25.75 -4.89
CA GLU A 82 13.07 -25.48 -3.92
C GLU A 82 12.30 -24.22 -4.28
N ILE A 83 12.97 -23.19 -4.80
CA ILE A 83 12.31 -21.99 -5.31
C ILE A 83 11.39 -22.35 -6.48
N ASP A 84 11.89 -23.15 -7.44
CA ASP A 84 11.11 -23.56 -8.61
C ASP A 84 9.89 -24.42 -8.23
N GLN A 85 10.00 -25.19 -7.15
CA GLN A 85 8.91 -26.05 -6.68
C GLN A 85 7.89 -25.34 -5.79
N ASN A 86 8.30 -24.37 -4.96
CA ASN A 86 7.50 -23.83 -3.87
C ASN A 86 7.21 -22.32 -3.99
N TRP A 87 7.77 -21.66 -5.01
CA TRP A 87 7.71 -20.21 -5.18
C TRP A 87 7.42 -19.75 -6.62
N ASP A 88 6.82 -20.62 -7.46
CA ASP A 88 6.52 -20.35 -8.87
C ASP A 88 7.74 -19.87 -9.67
N SER A 89 8.89 -20.48 -9.42
CA SER A 89 10.16 -20.14 -10.06
C SER A 89 10.60 -18.67 -9.85
N LEU A 90 11.75 -18.31 -10.38
CA LEU A 90 12.17 -16.92 -10.52
C LEU A 90 12.22 -16.59 -12.02
N ASP A 91 11.83 -15.38 -12.36
CA ASP A 91 12.13 -14.82 -13.68
C ASP A 91 13.66 -14.92 -13.90
N PRO A 92 14.15 -15.69 -14.86
CA PRO A 92 15.59 -15.87 -15.11
C PRO A 92 16.28 -14.55 -15.48
N ASP A 93 15.49 -13.61 -15.96
CA ASP A 93 15.95 -12.27 -16.34
C ASP A 93 15.81 -11.23 -15.25
N TYR A 94 15.34 -11.62 -14.04
CA TYR A 94 15.21 -10.68 -12.94
C TYR A 94 16.57 -10.19 -12.45
N THR A 95 16.70 -8.88 -12.35
CA THR A 95 17.68 -8.18 -11.50
C THR A 95 17.09 -6.83 -11.04
N PRO A 96 17.55 -6.29 -9.89
CA PRO A 96 17.15 -4.95 -9.45
C PRO A 96 17.38 -3.87 -10.53
N GLU A 97 18.48 -3.95 -11.28
CA GLU A 97 18.80 -3.01 -12.35
C GLU A 97 17.78 -3.08 -13.50
N LYS A 98 17.30 -4.28 -13.83
CA LYS A 98 16.23 -4.44 -14.83
C LYS A 98 14.90 -3.88 -14.35
N ALA A 99 14.59 -3.99 -13.06
CA ALA A 99 13.41 -3.38 -12.47
C ALA A 99 13.50 -1.84 -12.55
N ILE A 100 14.64 -1.26 -12.20
CA ILE A 100 14.92 0.19 -12.36
C ILE A 100 14.78 0.59 -13.83
N ALA A 101 15.41 -0.14 -14.74
CA ALA A 101 15.36 0.16 -16.17
C ALA A 101 13.93 0.11 -16.73
N ALA A 102 13.09 -0.80 -16.22
CA ALA A 102 11.69 -0.90 -16.61
C ALA A 102 10.92 0.38 -16.25
N VAL A 103 11.08 0.92 -15.04
CA VAL A 103 10.45 2.18 -14.63
C VAL A 103 10.96 3.35 -15.47
N ARG A 104 12.28 3.47 -15.63
CA ARG A 104 12.89 4.54 -16.44
C ARG A 104 12.42 4.53 -17.90
N ALA A 105 12.12 3.35 -18.45
CA ALA A 105 11.56 3.23 -19.80
C ALA A 105 10.10 3.69 -19.92
N LEU A 106 9.37 3.79 -18.81
CA LEU A 106 7.96 4.22 -18.76
C LEU A 106 7.84 5.71 -18.45
N LEU A 107 8.67 6.23 -17.56
CA LEU A 107 8.65 7.60 -17.06
C LEU A 107 10.08 8.04 -16.77
N SER A 108 10.54 9.09 -17.44
CA SER A 108 11.84 9.71 -17.15
C SER A 108 11.79 10.52 -15.86
N GLU A 109 12.94 10.80 -15.27
CA GLU A 109 13.04 11.71 -14.12
C GLU A 109 12.51 13.10 -14.47
N GLU A 110 12.86 13.64 -15.65
CA GLU A 110 12.37 14.94 -16.14
C GLU A 110 10.83 14.98 -16.21
N ASP A 111 10.20 13.92 -16.75
CA ASP A 111 8.74 13.83 -16.82
C ASP A 111 8.13 13.72 -15.42
N PHE A 112 8.76 12.97 -14.51
CA PHE A 112 8.33 12.87 -13.13
C PHE A 112 8.40 14.22 -12.40
N GLU A 113 9.49 14.96 -12.56
CA GLU A 113 9.67 16.32 -12.04
C GLU A 113 8.58 17.28 -12.58
N ALA A 114 8.26 17.17 -13.87
CA ALA A 114 7.22 17.98 -14.51
C ALA A 114 5.80 17.60 -14.01
N LEU A 115 5.57 16.35 -13.62
CA LEU A 115 4.32 15.91 -13.02
C LEU A 115 4.15 16.46 -11.60
N PHE A 116 5.20 16.46 -10.79
CA PHE A 116 5.16 16.74 -9.36
C PHE A 116 6.15 17.84 -8.93
N PRO A 117 6.11 19.03 -9.53
CA PRO A 117 7.09 20.10 -9.24
C PRO A 117 7.03 20.58 -7.80
N TYR A 118 5.86 20.50 -7.15
CA TYR A 118 5.64 20.96 -5.78
C TYR A 118 5.62 19.83 -4.73
N ARG A 119 6.17 18.65 -5.06
CA ARG A 119 6.27 17.53 -4.10
C ARG A 119 7.12 17.92 -2.88
N LEU A 120 6.84 17.29 -1.76
CA LEU A 120 7.48 17.55 -0.47
C LEU A 120 9.01 17.48 -0.57
N GLY A 121 9.66 18.61 -0.31
CA GLY A 121 11.13 18.71 -0.31
C GLY A 121 11.75 18.99 -1.68
N SER A 122 10.97 19.18 -2.75
CA SER A 122 11.48 19.65 -4.04
C SER A 122 11.95 21.11 -3.97
N ALA A 123 12.74 21.54 -4.95
CA ALA A 123 13.19 22.94 -5.04
C ALA A 123 12.01 23.93 -5.09
N GLU A 124 10.95 23.60 -5.79
CA GLU A 124 9.74 24.44 -5.87
C GLU A 124 8.95 24.42 -4.56
N TRP A 125 8.91 23.26 -3.86
CA TRP A 125 8.29 23.17 -2.54
C TRP A 125 8.96 24.14 -1.56
N PHE A 126 10.29 24.21 -1.51
CA PHE A 126 10.99 25.13 -0.61
C PHE A 126 10.63 26.60 -0.87
N LYS A 127 10.40 26.99 -2.14
CA LYS A 127 10.00 28.36 -2.47
C LYS A 127 8.61 28.69 -1.94
N ILE A 128 7.65 27.78 -2.07
CA ILE A 128 6.25 28.01 -1.67
C ILE A 128 5.99 27.75 -0.19
N ALA A 129 6.75 26.85 0.44
CA ALA A 129 6.63 26.49 1.83
C ALA A 129 7.27 27.53 2.77
N ASN A 130 8.19 28.33 2.25
CA ASN A 130 8.89 29.35 3.06
C ASN A 130 7.90 30.29 3.76
N GLY A 131 8.03 30.41 5.07
CA GLY A 131 7.13 31.19 5.92
C GLY A 131 5.79 30.54 6.24
N LYS A 132 5.58 29.28 5.85
CA LYS A 132 4.41 28.49 6.24
C LYS A 132 4.70 27.65 7.49
N GLU A 133 3.64 27.34 8.25
CA GLU A 133 3.74 26.53 9.48
C GLU A 133 4.37 25.14 9.24
N TYR A 134 4.13 24.55 8.09
CA TYR A 134 4.66 23.22 7.73
C TYR A 134 6.09 23.24 7.17
N TYR A 135 6.71 24.43 7.03
CA TYR A 135 8.07 24.56 6.53
C TYR A 135 9.10 23.91 7.47
N LYS A 136 10.01 23.13 6.90
CA LYS A 136 11.20 22.60 7.58
C LYS A 136 12.40 22.86 6.70
N ALA A 137 13.42 23.54 7.23
CA ALA A 137 14.62 23.90 6.46
C ALA A 137 15.45 22.67 6.05
N ASP A 138 15.35 21.58 6.82
CA ASP A 138 16.02 20.30 6.61
C ASP A 138 15.15 19.24 5.93
N GLN A 139 14.00 19.63 5.35
CA GLN A 139 13.12 18.71 4.64
C GLN A 139 13.85 18.08 3.46
N THR A 140 13.99 16.77 3.47
CA THR A 140 14.50 16.00 2.32
C THR A 140 13.44 15.92 1.22
N ASP A 141 13.85 15.69 -0.02
CA ASP A 141 12.93 15.34 -1.12
C ASP A 141 12.38 13.94 -0.90
N TYR A 142 11.34 13.87 -0.05
CA TYR A 142 10.74 12.61 0.39
C TYR A 142 10.17 11.80 -0.78
N PHE A 143 9.55 12.46 -1.74
CA PHE A 143 8.94 11.82 -2.91
C PHE A 143 9.85 11.86 -4.14
N SER A 144 11.16 11.94 -3.99
CA SER A 144 12.09 11.99 -5.12
C SER A 144 11.91 10.81 -6.07
N TYR A 145 12.26 11.02 -7.32
CA TYR A 145 12.31 9.96 -8.33
C TYR A 145 13.26 8.83 -7.90
N ASP A 146 14.39 9.16 -7.29
CA ASP A 146 15.34 8.18 -6.77
C ASP A 146 14.72 7.29 -5.67
N ASN A 147 13.93 7.85 -4.77
CA ASN A 147 13.23 7.06 -3.77
C ASN A 147 12.23 6.08 -4.39
N LEU A 148 11.51 6.50 -5.45
CA LEU A 148 10.61 5.63 -6.19
C LEU A 148 11.34 4.46 -6.85
N ILE A 149 12.40 4.74 -7.64
CA ILE A 149 13.11 3.68 -8.37
C ILE A 149 13.87 2.74 -7.43
N ASN A 150 14.43 3.24 -6.33
CA ASN A 150 15.08 2.43 -5.31
C ASN A 150 14.06 1.53 -4.58
N ALA A 151 12.86 2.04 -4.29
CA ALA A 151 11.79 1.23 -3.73
C ALA A 151 11.36 0.10 -4.69
N VAL A 152 11.26 0.39 -5.98
CA VAL A 152 10.97 -0.63 -7.00
C VAL A 152 12.06 -1.70 -7.04
N ALA A 153 13.34 -1.32 -6.97
CA ALA A 153 14.45 -2.26 -6.93
C ALA A 153 14.37 -3.20 -5.72
N GLU A 154 14.16 -2.64 -4.53
CA GLU A 154 14.06 -3.42 -3.28
C GLU A 154 12.84 -4.36 -3.28
N VAL A 155 11.65 -3.84 -3.63
CA VAL A 155 10.44 -4.66 -3.68
C VAL A 155 10.57 -5.75 -4.74
N SER A 156 11.20 -5.45 -5.87
CA SER A 156 11.38 -6.42 -6.95
C SER A 156 12.22 -7.63 -6.55
N ASN A 157 13.06 -7.51 -5.53
CA ASN A 157 13.82 -8.62 -4.94
C ASN A 157 12.96 -9.53 -4.04
N LEU A 158 11.73 -9.13 -3.70
CA LEU A 158 10.90 -9.85 -2.75
C LEU A 158 9.84 -10.70 -3.45
N LYS A 159 9.63 -11.92 -2.95
CA LYS A 159 8.38 -12.67 -3.13
C LYS A 159 7.70 -12.87 -1.78
N ILE A 160 6.38 -12.91 -1.80
CA ILE A 160 5.54 -13.14 -0.64
C ILE A 160 4.67 -14.34 -0.93
N LYS A 161 4.62 -15.30 -0.02
CA LYS A 161 3.73 -16.45 -0.09
C LYS A 161 2.78 -16.40 1.08
N ILE A 162 1.49 -16.35 0.79
CA ILE A 162 0.41 -16.36 1.77
C ILE A 162 -0.30 -17.70 1.66
N ASN A 163 -0.22 -18.48 2.71
CA ASN A 163 -0.97 -19.72 2.88
C ASN A 163 -2.17 -19.43 3.78
N THR A 164 -3.37 -19.75 3.33
CA THR A 164 -4.61 -19.51 4.07
C THR A 164 -5.38 -20.83 4.19
N ARG A 165 -5.85 -21.18 5.39
CA ARG A 165 -6.73 -22.34 5.59
C ARG A 165 -8.10 -22.05 4.99
N GLN A 166 -8.58 -22.90 4.09
CA GLN A 166 -9.89 -22.74 3.45
C GLN A 166 -11.00 -22.78 4.50
N GLY A 167 -11.87 -21.75 4.46
CA GLY A 167 -12.95 -21.60 5.44
C GLY A 167 -12.59 -20.88 6.74
N THR A 168 -11.30 -20.60 6.99
CA THR A 168 -10.82 -19.80 8.12
C THR A 168 -9.80 -18.76 7.62
N PRO A 169 -10.25 -17.64 7.00
CA PRO A 169 -9.36 -16.66 6.40
C PRO A 169 -8.36 -16.01 7.36
N SER A 170 -8.62 -16.05 8.67
CA SER A 170 -7.67 -15.58 9.70
C SER A 170 -6.52 -16.54 9.95
N ALA A 171 -6.68 -17.83 9.60
CA ALA A 171 -5.67 -18.85 9.80
C ALA A 171 -4.64 -18.81 8.65
N GLN A 172 -3.60 -18.02 8.84
CA GLN A 172 -2.61 -17.73 7.81
C GLN A 172 -1.17 -17.98 8.26
N GLU A 173 -0.34 -18.37 7.30
CA GLU A 173 1.11 -18.29 7.34
C GLU A 173 1.59 -17.39 6.19
N ILE A 174 2.52 -16.48 6.48
CA ILE A 174 3.12 -15.62 5.48
C ILE A 174 4.63 -15.83 5.49
N TYR A 175 5.14 -16.17 4.32
CA TYR A 175 6.58 -16.31 4.08
C TYR A 175 7.06 -15.18 3.18
N ARG A 176 8.29 -14.76 3.40
CA ARG A 176 9.05 -13.84 2.59
C ARG A 176 10.21 -14.60 1.94
N LEU A 177 10.44 -14.36 0.67
CA LEU A 177 11.65 -14.81 -0.02
C LEU A 177 12.44 -13.59 -0.49
N ASP A 178 13.69 -13.51 -0.06
CA ASP A 178 14.72 -12.68 -0.68
C ASP A 178 15.31 -13.46 -1.86
N LYS A 179 15.09 -12.97 -3.08
CA LYS A 179 15.48 -13.71 -4.30
C LYS A 179 16.99 -13.76 -4.50
N ASP A 180 17.69 -12.66 -4.22
CA ASP A 180 19.14 -12.56 -4.41
C ASP A 180 19.89 -13.40 -3.37
N ALA A 181 19.50 -13.27 -2.11
CA ALA A 181 20.08 -14.05 -1.03
C ALA A 181 19.58 -15.51 -1.00
N ARG A 182 18.45 -15.81 -1.68
CA ARG A 182 17.72 -17.08 -1.62
C ARG A 182 17.36 -17.48 -0.18
N VAL A 183 16.98 -16.48 0.60
CA VAL A 183 16.60 -16.66 2.01
C VAL A 183 15.08 -16.64 2.12
N GLU A 184 14.50 -17.76 2.55
CA GLU A 184 13.11 -17.88 2.94
C GLU A 184 12.98 -17.58 4.44
N THR A 185 11.98 -16.78 4.80
CA THR A 185 11.67 -16.43 6.19
C THR A 185 10.19 -16.64 6.44
N LEU A 186 9.82 -17.32 7.52
CA LEU A 186 8.44 -17.29 8.02
C LEU A 186 8.26 -15.99 8.81
N VAL A 187 7.46 -15.07 8.28
CA VAL A 187 7.30 -13.74 8.91
C VAL A 187 6.03 -13.63 9.76
N VAL A 188 5.01 -14.41 9.46
CA VAL A 188 3.73 -14.43 10.21
C VAL A 188 3.18 -15.84 10.26
N ARG A 189 2.66 -16.25 11.42
CA ARG A 189 1.79 -17.41 11.59
C ARG A 189 0.71 -17.08 12.62
N SER A 190 -0.55 -17.26 12.25
CA SER A 190 -1.64 -17.13 13.19
C SER A 190 -1.65 -18.32 14.17
N ALA A 191 -2.09 -18.08 15.40
CA ALA A 191 -2.08 -19.10 16.45
C ALA A 191 -2.96 -20.32 16.09
N ASP A 192 -3.97 -20.11 15.28
CA ASP A 192 -4.94 -21.13 14.87
C ASP A 192 -4.57 -21.85 13.57
N PHE A 193 -3.48 -21.49 12.89
CA PHE A 193 -3.09 -22.11 11.60
C PHE A 193 -2.89 -23.62 11.71
N HIS A 194 -2.35 -24.08 12.83
CA HIS A 194 -2.14 -25.50 13.15
C HIS A 194 -3.12 -26.04 14.21
N SER A 195 -4.22 -25.34 14.47
CA SER A 195 -5.25 -25.84 15.40
C SER A 195 -5.89 -27.11 14.86
N VAL A 196 -6.44 -27.94 15.76
CA VAL A 196 -7.10 -29.19 15.38
C VAL A 196 -8.27 -28.95 14.41
N GLU A 197 -8.96 -27.83 14.57
CA GLU A 197 -10.08 -27.42 13.71
C GLU A 197 -9.64 -27.09 12.29
N ASN A 198 -8.41 -26.59 12.12
CA ASN A 198 -7.89 -26.11 10.84
C ASN A 198 -6.95 -27.11 10.15
N LEU A 199 -6.37 -28.08 10.86
CA LEU A 199 -5.41 -29.03 10.29
C LEU A 199 -5.94 -29.83 9.10
N ASN A 200 -7.23 -30.12 9.07
CA ASN A 200 -7.88 -30.90 8.00
C ASN A 200 -8.41 -30.02 6.86
N GLN A 201 -8.27 -28.72 6.94
CA GLN A 201 -8.68 -27.81 5.87
C GLN A 201 -7.57 -27.71 4.82
N ASP A 202 -7.96 -27.66 3.56
CA ASP A 202 -7.02 -27.41 2.47
C ASP A 202 -6.36 -26.04 2.63
N ILE A 203 -5.16 -25.91 2.09
CA ILE A 203 -4.42 -24.65 2.08
C ILE A 203 -4.57 -24.02 0.69
N GLU A 204 -5.06 -22.79 0.66
CA GLU A 204 -4.97 -21.92 -0.49
C GLU A 204 -3.68 -21.12 -0.41
N THR A 205 -2.88 -21.17 -1.48
CA THR A 205 -1.60 -20.46 -1.55
C THR A 205 -1.66 -19.37 -2.62
N VAL A 206 -1.29 -18.15 -2.22
CA VAL A 206 -1.10 -17.02 -3.12
C VAL A 206 0.36 -16.61 -3.08
N ILE A 207 0.99 -16.51 -4.26
CA ILE A 207 2.37 -16.02 -4.41
C ILE A 207 2.35 -14.68 -5.12
N ILE A 208 2.96 -13.68 -4.50
CA ILE A 208 3.10 -12.32 -5.01
C ILE A 208 4.58 -12.12 -5.32
N ASP A 209 4.90 -11.80 -6.55
CA ASP A 209 6.25 -11.44 -6.97
C ASP A 209 6.35 -9.92 -7.15
N GLY A 210 7.05 -9.23 -6.25
CA GLY A 210 7.29 -7.79 -6.37
C GLY A 210 8.01 -7.40 -7.66
N GLY A 211 8.72 -8.34 -8.27
CA GLY A 211 9.40 -8.13 -9.56
C GLY A 211 8.45 -8.01 -10.77
N THR A 212 7.16 -8.33 -10.63
CA THR A 212 6.17 -8.17 -11.71
C THR A 212 5.60 -6.75 -11.79
N PHE A 213 5.78 -5.93 -10.76
CA PHE A 213 5.34 -4.54 -10.78
C PHE A 213 5.89 -3.79 -11.99
N LEU A 214 5.01 -3.21 -12.80
CA LEU A 214 5.33 -2.47 -14.04
C LEU A 214 6.08 -3.29 -15.12
N LYS A 215 6.05 -4.62 -15.05
CA LYS A 215 6.72 -5.50 -16.02
C LYS A 215 5.76 -6.33 -16.86
N GLU A 216 4.49 -6.40 -16.53
CA GLU A 216 3.50 -7.21 -17.23
C GLU A 216 2.78 -6.46 -18.36
N GLY A 217 2.39 -7.18 -19.40
CA GLY A 217 1.71 -6.63 -20.58
C GLY A 217 2.64 -5.84 -21.50
N PHE A 218 2.04 -5.14 -22.46
CA PHE A 218 2.75 -4.27 -23.39
C PHE A 218 3.17 -2.96 -22.69
N LYS A 219 4.08 -2.21 -23.32
CA LYS A 219 4.55 -0.93 -22.78
C LYS A 219 3.42 0.04 -22.43
N LYS A 220 2.34 0.06 -23.25
CA LYS A 220 1.15 0.90 -22.98
C LYS A 220 0.42 0.49 -21.69
N ASP A 221 0.33 -0.82 -21.42
CA ASP A 221 -0.36 -1.36 -20.24
C ASP A 221 0.43 -1.03 -18.97
N ARG A 222 1.77 -1.19 -19.03
CA ARG A 222 2.68 -0.80 -17.94
C ARG A 222 2.65 0.71 -17.65
N LYS A 223 2.60 1.55 -18.69
CA LYS A 223 2.40 3.01 -18.53
C LYS A 223 1.05 3.33 -17.89
N ARG A 224 0.00 2.61 -18.29
CA ARG A 224 -1.35 2.75 -17.73
C ARG A 224 -1.36 2.36 -16.25
N GLU A 225 -0.71 1.26 -15.87
CA GLU A 225 -0.56 0.85 -14.47
C GLU A 225 0.20 1.90 -13.66
N LEU A 226 1.36 2.38 -14.16
CA LEU A 226 2.13 3.41 -13.48
C LEU A 226 1.34 4.71 -13.30
N ALA A 227 0.57 5.12 -14.32
CA ALA A 227 -0.28 6.30 -14.24
C ALA A 227 -1.40 6.11 -13.19
N ALA A 228 -2.01 4.93 -13.10
CA ALA A 228 -3.03 4.62 -12.10
C ALA A 228 -2.45 4.61 -10.68
N PHE A 229 -1.28 4.03 -10.50
CA PHE A 229 -0.55 4.04 -9.23
C PHE A 229 -0.25 5.48 -8.80
N LEU A 230 0.43 6.27 -9.63
CA LEU A 230 0.79 7.64 -9.31
C LEU A 230 -0.43 8.56 -9.11
N ALA A 231 -1.52 8.35 -9.84
CA ALA A 231 -2.75 9.14 -9.68
C ALA A 231 -3.41 8.91 -8.31
N ASN A 232 -3.45 7.66 -7.85
CA ASN A 232 -3.93 7.35 -6.51
C ASN A 232 -3.04 7.97 -5.43
N LEU A 233 -1.71 7.82 -5.55
CA LEU A 233 -0.78 8.45 -4.61
C LEU A 233 -0.91 9.97 -4.59
N SER A 234 -1.09 10.59 -5.76
CA SER A 234 -1.26 12.04 -5.90
C SER A 234 -2.52 12.55 -5.21
N HIS A 235 -3.60 11.76 -5.24
CA HIS A 235 -4.82 12.08 -4.52
C HIS A 235 -4.63 11.97 -3.00
N GLU A 236 -4.06 10.86 -2.53
CA GLU A 236 -3.85 10.61 -1.10
C GLU A 236 -2.97 11.69 -0.45
N THR A 237 -2.01 12.21 -1.17
CA THR A 237 -0.97 13.13 -0.68
C THR A 237 -1.15 14.56 -1.16
N GLY A 238 -2.25 14.86 -1.86
CA GLY A 238 -2.43 16.14 -2.57
C GLY A 238 -2.55 17.35 -1.63
N GLY A 239 -1.87 18.45 -1.99
CA GLY A 239 -1.92 19.74 -1.31
C GLY A 239 -2.52 20.88 -2.15
N GLY A 240 -3.03 20.57 -3.36
CA GLY A 240 -3.50 21.57 -4.31
C GLY A 240 -4.90 22.13 -4.00
N TRP A 241 -5.12 23.36 -4.42
CA TRP A 241 -6.42 24.06 -4.38
C TRP A 241 -6.75 24.61 -5.77
N ALA A 242 -7.98 25.10 -5.99
CA ALA A 242 -8.48 25.45 -7.32
C ALA A 242 -7.60 26.44 -8.08
N THR A 243 -7.00 27.41 -7.40
CA THR A 243 -6.13 28.46 -7.98
C THR A 243 -4.64 28.23 -7.70
N ALA A 244 -4.25 27.01 -7.35
CA ALA A 244 -2.86 26.66 -7.06
C ALA A 244 -1.94 26.95 -8.27
N PRO A 245 -0.72 27.43 -8.05
CA PRO A 245 0.27 27.60 -9.12
C PRO A 245 0.45 26.34 -9.95
N GLY A 246 0.41 26.45 -11.28
CA GLY A 246 0.48 25.32 -12.20
C GLY A 246 -0.79 24.46 -12.26
N GLY A 247 -1.83 24.82 -11.50
CA GLY A 247 -3.06 24.06 -11.34
C GLY A 247 -3.00 23.01 -10.22
N PRO A 248 -4.16 22.58 -9.68
CA PRO A 248 -4.23 21.72 -8.50
C PRO A 248 -3.54 20.36 -8.70
N LEU A 249 -3.49 19.85 -9.93
CA LEU A 249 -2.92 18.53 -10.24
C LEU A 249 -1.37 18.50 -10.17
N ARG A 250 -0.70 19.67 -10.09
CA ARG A 250 0.77 19.73 -9.88
C ARG A 250 1.18 19.56 -8.42
N TRP A 251 0.21 19.51 -7.50
CA TRP A 251 0.39 19.43 -6.05
C TRP A 251 0.13 18.04 -5.48
N GLY A 252 0.23 17.00 -6.30
CA GLY A 252 0.36 15.62 -5.85
C GLY A 252 1.69 15.40 -5.12
N LEU A 253 1.78 14.38 -4.28
CA LEU A 253 2.98 14.02 -3.51
C LEU A 253 3.46 15.17 -2.58
N PHE A 254 2.52 15.93 -2.03
CA PHE A 254 2.79 17.10 -1.20
C PHE A 254 2.84 16.77 0.30
N TRP A 255 1.95 15.91 0.79
CA TRP A 255 1.90 15.50 2.19
C TRP A 255 2.34 14.05 2.36
N ASN A 256 3.32 13.79 3.22
CA ASN A 256 3.80 12.43 3.52
C ASN A 256 3.10 11.78 4.71
N GLU A 257 2.19 12.49 5.37
CA GLU A 257 1.39 11.98 6.48
C GLU A 257 0.07 12.75 6.63
N ASN A 258 -0.93 12.11 7.24
CA ASN A 258 -2.21 12.73 7.51
C ASN A 258 -2.05 13.85 8.53
N ILE A 259 -2.45 15.07 8.18
CA ILE A 259 -2.26 16.28 9.00
C ILE A 259 -3.01 16.16 10.32
N ALA A 260 -4.28 15.73 10.32
CA ALA A 260 -5.07 15.58 11.53
C ALA A 260 -4.49 14.53 12.49
N GLY A 261 -3.87 13.48 11.93
CA GLY A 261 -3.08 12.52 12.69
C GLY A 261 -1.84 13.15 13.30
N ARG A 262 -1.03 13.82 12.49
CA ARG A 262 0.21 14.48 12.91
C ARG A 262 -0.01 15.52 13.99
N THR A 263 -0.99 16.40 13.82
CA THR A 263 -1.28 17.50 14.76
C THR A 263 -2.04 17.05 16.01
N GLY A 264 -2.47 15.79 16.09
CA GLY A 264 -3.22 15.26 17.22
C GLY A 264 -4.68 15.70 17.28
N VAL A 265 -5.22 16.37 16.24
CA VAL A 265 -6.65 16.66 16.10
C VAL A 265 -7.46 15.38 16.04
N ASN A 266 -7.03 14.43 15.18
CA ASN A 266 -7.52 13.07 15.24
C ASN A 266 -6.67 12.27 16.24
N LYS A 267 -7.29 11.78 17.32
CA LYS A 267 -6.64 11.02 18.41
C LYS A 267 -6.79 9.51 18.28
N ASP A 268 -7.44 9.02 17.22
CA ASP A 268 -7.56 7.59 16.97
C ASP A 268 -6.18 6.93 16.85
N ALA A 269 -6.01 5.82 17.56
CA ALA A 269 -4.76 5.03 17.49
C ALA A 269 -4.66 4.22 16.21
N PHE A 270 -5.76 4.01 15.49
CA PHE A 270 -5.86 3.15 14.32
C PHE A 270 -5.38 1.73 14.62
N VAL A 271 -5.84 1.18 15.74
CA VAL A 271 -5.61 -0.21 16.15
C VAL A 271 -6.92 -0.98 16.01
N ASP A 272 -6.94 -1.93 15.09
CA ASP A 272 -8.06 -2.85 14.94
C ASP A 272 -7.91 -4.01 15.94
N PRO A 273 -8.89 -4.22 16.84
CA PRO A 273 -8.82 -5.26 17.86
C PRO A 273 -8.73 -6.68 17.30
N ALA A 274 -9.34 -6.94 16.13
CA ALA A 274 -9.33 -8.27 15.54
C ALA A 274 -7.95 -8.66 15.02
N SER A 275 -7.24 -7.72 14.44
CA SER A 275 -5.88 -7.91 13.93
C SER A 275 -4.79 -7.77 15.01
N ALA A 276 -5.13 -7.23 16.19
CA ALA A 276 -4.16 -6.99 17.27
C ALA A 276 -3.54 -8.28 17.82
N VAL A 277 -4.16 -9.44 17.58
CA VAL A 277 -3.58 -10.75 17.93
C VAL A 277 -2.30 -11.01 17.13
N LEU A 278 -2.29 -10.70 15.82
CA LEU A 278 -1.12 -10.86 14.95
C LEU A 278 -0.20 -9.63 14.98
N TYR A 279 -0.81 -8.45 14.99
CA TYR A 279 -0.14 -7.16 14.89
C TYR A 279 -0.55 -6.26 16.06
N PRO A 280 -0.04 -6.52 17.28
CA PRO A 280 -0.41 -5.73 18.45
C PRO A 280 0.05 -4.28 18.27
N GLY A 281 -0.83 -3.35 18.60
CA GLY A 281 -0.43 -1.95 18.66
C GLY A 281 0.55 -1.71 19.81
N THR A 282 1.63 -1.00 19.55
CA THR A 282 2.58 -0.58 20.58
C THR A 282 1.97 0.56 21.41
N PRO A 283 2.08 0.57 22.75
CA PRO A 283 1.60 1.65 23.60
C PRO A 283 2.09 3.00 23.10
N ASP A 284 1.21 3.99 23.14
CA ASP A 284 1.47 5.39 22.75
C ASP A 284 1.79 5.60 21.25
N LYS A 285 1.83 4.54 20.44
CA LYS A 285 1.97 4.64 18.99
C LYS A 285 0.61 4.72 18.30
N ARG A 286 0.61 5.42 17.17
CA ARG A 286 -0.61 5.67 16.38
C ARG A 286 -0.32 5.35 14.92
N TYR A 287 -1.23 4.58 14.30
CA TYR A 287 -1.05 4.03 12.94
C TYR A 287 -1.94 4.78 11.94
N TYR A 288 -1.98 6.11 12.04
CA TYR A 288 -2.66 6.96 11.06
C TYR A 288 -1.90 6.99 9.73
N GLY A 289 -2.56 7.51 8.68
CA GLY A 289 -2.06 7.52 7.32
C GLY A 289 -0.69 8.17 7.15
N ARG A 290 0.30 7.41 6.68
CA ARG A 290 1.66 7.87 6.34
C ARG A 290 2.12 7.32 5.00
N GLY A 291 3.07 8.00 4.40
CA GLY A 291 3.66 7.61 3.13
C GLY A 291 2.77 7.92 1.93
N PRO A 292 3.21 7.52 0.72
CA PRO A 292 2.52 7.88 -0.52
C PRO A 292 1.09 7.34 -0.63
N ILE A 293 0.80 6.20 0.01
CA ILE A 293 -0.52 5.56 0.01
C ILE A 293 -1.36 5.88 1.25
N MET A 294 -0.88 6.76 2.14
CA MET A 294 -1.50 7.03 3.45
C MET A 294 -1.77 5.73 4.23
N LEU A 295 -0.73 4.87 4.31
CA LEU A 295 -0.80 3.60 5.02
C LEU A 295 -1.36 3.78 6.42
N SER A 296 -2.47 3.10 6.76
CA SER A 296 -3.17 3.22 8.03
C SER A 296 -3.41 1.84 8.64
N TRP A 297 -3.65 1.80 9.95
CA TRP A 297 -3.96 0.63 10.76
C TRP A 297 -2.76 -0.25 11.11
N ASN A 298 -2.74 -0.72 12.36
CA ASN A 298 -1.69 -1.58 12.92
C ASN A 298 -1.38 -2.80 12.04
N PHE A 299 -2.39 -3.46 11.48
CA PHE A 299 -2.18 -4.65 10.66
C PHE A 299 -1.41 -4.37 9.37
N ASN A 300 -1.64 -3.24 8.70
CA ASN A 300 -0.88 -2.86 7.52
C ASN A 300 0.57 -2.52 7.87
N TYR A 301 0.78 -1.76 8.97
CA TYR A 301 2.13 -1.46 9.45
C TYR A 301 2.87 -2.75 9.82
N GLY A 302 2.23 -3.66 10.56
CA GLY A 302 2.82 -4.93 10.95
C GLY A 302 3.11 -5.86 9.78
N LEU A 303 2.15 -6.00 8.84
CA LEU A 303 2.32 -6.82 7.64
C LEU A 303 3.48 -6.33 6.78
N PHE A 304 3.49 -5.06 6.42
CA PHE A 304 4.56 -4.54 5.55
C PHE A 304 5.90 -4.43 6.25
N SER A 305 5.91 -4.22 7.58
CA SER A 305 7.12 -4.38 8.38
C SER A 305 7.70 -5.79 8.27
N SER A 306 6.83 -6.80 8.42
CA SER A 306 7.22 -8.22 8.29
C SER A 306 7.83 -8.52 6.90
N ILE A 307 7.26 -7.94 5.85
CA ILE A 307 7.70 -8.17 4.48
C ILE A 307 9.02 -7.42 4.20
N ILE A 308 9.12 -6.15 4.59
CA ILE A 308 10.27 -5.31 4.30
C ILE A 308 11.49 -5.74 5.16
N TYR A 309 11.28 -5.93 6.45
CA TYR A 309 12.35 -6.16 7.41
C TYR A 309 12.49 -7.61 7.90
N GLY A 310 11.50 -8.47 7.58
CA GLY A 310 11.41 -9.81 8.19
C GLY A 310 10.94 -9.79 9.65
N ASP A 311 10.57 -8.61 10.17
CA ASP A 311 10.14 -8.40 11.57
C ASP A 311 8.97 -7.41 11.60
N LYS A 312 7.86 -7.82 12.19
CA LYS A 312 6.64 -7.00 12.30
C LYS A 312 6.81 -5.81 13.24
N SER A 313 7.73 -5.89 14.21
CA SER A 313 7.88 -4.87 15.25
C SER A 313 8.48 -3.57 14.74
N VAL A 314 9.30 -3.59 13.69
CA VAL A 314 10.03 -2.40 13.23
C VAL A 314 9.10 -1.22 12.96
N LEU A 315 8.06 -1.40 12.14
CA LEU A 315 7.08 -0.34 11.86
C LEU A 315 5.95 -0.27 12.89
N LEU A 316 5.70 -1.32 13.69
CA LEU A 316 4.77 -1.22 14.81
C LEU A 316 5.34 -0.35 15.93
N ASP A 317 6.61 -0.50 16.22
CA ASP A 317 7.29 0.28 17.26
C ASP A 317 7.69 1.68 16.78
N ASN A 318 7.93 1.84 15.46
CA ASN A 318 8.39 3.09 14.87
C ASN A 318 7.58 3.44 13.61
N PRO A 319 6.25 3.67 13.70
CA PRO A 319 5.41 3.94 12.53
C PRO A 319 5.81 5.22 11.77
N GLU A 320 6.51 6.13 12.44
CA GLU A 320 7.07 7.35 11.85
C GLU A 320 8.10 7.12 10.74
N ILE A 321 8.75 5.94 10.70
CA ILE A 321 9.69 5.58 9.63
C ILE A 321 9.03 5.71 8.26
N VAL A 322 7.75 5.33 8.13
CA VAL A 322 7.02 5.41 6.85
C VAL A 322 6.91 6.84 6.33
N ALA A 323 6.89 7.86 7.21
CA ALA A 323 6.88 9.27 6.80
C ALA A 323 8.28 9.90 6.77
N ALA A 324 9.28 9.28 7.41
CA ALA A 324 10.63 9.82 7.47
C ALA A 324 11.50 9.37 6.28
N ASP A 325 11.33 8.13 5.83
CA ASP A 325 12.09 7.52 4.74
C ASP A 325 11.22 7.37 3.49
N GLY A 326 11.51 8.15 2.44
CA GLY A 326 10.74 8.13 1.20
C GLY A 326 10.82 6.80 0.45
N LYS A 327 11.95 6.10 0.49
CA LYS A 327 12.08 4.77 -0.10
C LYS A 327 11.17 3.77 0.63
N ILE A 328 11.17 3.74 1.95
CA ILE A 328 10.28 2.89 2.75
C ILE A 328 8.82 3.26 2.49
N GLY A 329 8.51 4.55 2.43
CA GLY A 329 7.17 5.01 2.04
C GLY A 329 6.70 4.44 0.71
N TYR A 330 7.52 4.52 -0.34
CA TYR A 330 7.19 3.93 -1.65
C TYR A 330 7.15 2.40 -1.60
N MET A 331 8.01 1.73 -0.85
CA MET A 331 7.95 0.27 -0.68
C MET A 331 6.59 -0.15 -0.10
N THR A 332 6.09 0.53 0.92
CA THR A 332 4.76 0.23 1.48
C THR A 332 3.64 0.48 0.47
N ALA A 333 3.75 1.51 -0.36
CA ALA A 333 2.76 1.80 -1.40
C ALA A 333 2.75 0.72 -2.51
N ILE A 334 3.92 0.28 -2.99
CA ILE A 334 4.04 -0.77 -3.99
C ILE A 334 3.52 -2.11 -3.43
N LEU A 335 3.90 -2.45 -2.20
CA LEU A 335 3.43 -3.67 -1.55
C LEU A 335 1.90 -3.65 -1.38
N PHE A 336 1.31 -2.53 -0.98
CA PHE A 336 -0.14 -2.38 -0.88
C PHE A 336 -0.82 -2.56 -2.26
N TRP A 337 -0.23 -1.99 -3.31
CA TRP A 337 -0.72 -2.11 -4.69
C TRP A 337 -0.70 -3.54 -5.21
N MET A 338 0.33 -4.31 -4.85
CA MET A 338 0.59 -5.67 -5.31
C MET A 338 -0.12 -6.76 -4.50
N THR A 339 -0.50 -6.47 -3.25
CA THR A 339 -1.02 -7.49 -2.32
C THR A 339 -2.55 -7.54 -2.34
N PRO A 340 -3.16 -8.67 -2.69
CA PRO A 340 -4.60 -8.85 -2.55
C PRO A 340 -4.98 -8.91 -1.07
N GLN A 341 -6.15 -8.39 -0.73
CA GLN A 341 -6.72 -8.41 0.61
C GLN A 341 -8.14 -8.99 0.53
N ASP A 342 -8.28 -10.30 0.63
CA ASP A 342 -9.59 -10.98 0.47
C ASP A 342 -10.73 -10.21 1.15
N PRO A 343 -11.84 -9.94 0.46
CA PRO A 343 -12.21 -10.36 -0.90
C PRO A 343 -11.69 -9.44 -2.04
N LYS A 344 -10.85 -8.46 -1.75
CA LYS A 344 -10.33 -7.52 -2.76
C LYS A 344 -9.17 -8.13 -3.54
N PRO A 345 -9.15 -7.99 -4.88
CA PRO A 345 -7.95 -8.29 -5.68
C PRO A 345 -6.84 -7.28 -5.36
N SER A 346 -5.63 -7.54 -5.85
CA SER A 346 -4.61 -6.49 -5.89
C SER A 346 -4.97 -5.44 -6.95
N ALA A 347 -4.58 -4.19 -6.74
CA ALA A 347 -4.75 -3.15 -7.76
C ALA A 347 -3.90 -3.45 -9.01
N HIS A 348 -2.75 -4.11 -8.83
CA HIS A 348 -1.93 -4.64 -9.92
C HIS A 348 -2.71 -5.61 -10.79
N ASP A 349 -3.34 -6.66 -10.22
CA ASP A 349 -4.11 -7.65 -10.97
C ASP A 349 -5.28 -7.03 -11.74
N VAL A 350 -5.90 -5.98 -11.19
CA VAL A 350 -6.92 -5.19 -11.89
C VAL A 350 -6.32 -4.52 -13.13
N MET A 351 -5.18 -3.83 -12.98
CA MET A 351 -4.59 -3.04 -14.06
C MET A 351 -3.95 -3.89 -15.17
N VAL A 352 -3.37 -5.03 -14.83
CA VAL A 352 -2.80 -5.97 -15.82
C VAL A 352 -3.83 -6.95 -16.39
N GLY A 353 -5.08 -6.91 -15.91
CA GLY A 353 -6.17 -7.75 -16.41
C GLY A 353 -6.12 -9.21 -15.96
N ARG A 354 -5.36 -9.54 -14.92
CA ARG A 354 -5.35 -10.88 -14.32
C ARG A 354 -6.60 -11.14 -13.49
N TRP A 355 -7.08 -10.14 -12.76
CA TRP A 355 -8.31 -10.27 -12.02
C TRP A 355 -9.52 -10.43 -12.95
N LYS A 356 -10.36 -11.42 -12.63
CA LYS A 356 -11.59 -11.70 -13.36
C LYS A 356 -12.76 -11.61 -12.37
N PRO A 357 -13.61 -10.58 -12.49
CA PRO A 357 -14.71 -10.39 -11.56
C PRO A 357 -15.70 -11.55 -11.62
N SER A 358 -16.07 -12.04 -10.45
CA SER A 358 -17.12 -13.04 -10.24
C SER A 358 -18.49 -12.47 -10.61
N PRO A 359 -19.54 -13.31 -10.75
CA PRO A 359 -20.90 -12.82 -10.97
C PRO A 359 -21.39 -11.86 -9.87
N LEU A 360 -20.98 -12.07 -8.62
CA LEU A 360 -21.33 -11.19 -7.51
C LEU A 360 -20.64 -9.83 -7.61
N GLU A 361 -19.36 -9.80 -7.97
CA GLU A 361 -18.62 -8.56 -8.17
C GLU A 361 -19.17 -7.77 -9.37
N LYS A 362 -19.51 -8.44 -10.47
CA LYS A 362 -20.21 -7.81 -11.59
C LYS A 362 -21.56 -7.21 -11.17
N PHE A 363 -22.35 -7.92 -10.36
CA PHE A 363 -23.58 -7.40 -9.79
C PHE A 363 -23.36 -6.18 -8.89
N ARG A 364 -22.20 -6.10 -8.24
CA ARG A 364 -21.76 -4.94 -7.45
C ARG A 364 -21.21 -3.79 -8.30
N GLY A 365 -21.25 -3.89 -9.62
CA GLY A 365 -20.73 -2.86 -10.53
C GLY A 365 -19.21 -2.89 -10.74
N LEU A 366 -18.53 -3.93 -10.25
CA LEU A 366 -17.08 -4.11 -10.37
C LEU A 366 -16.69 -4.89 -11.65
N GLY A 367 -17.57 -4.93 -12.65
CA GLY A 367 -17.41 -5.77 -13.84
C GLY A 367 -16.36 -5.28 -14.84
N ASP A 368 -16.07 -3.99 -14.85
CA ASP A 368 -15.16 -3.36 -15.80
C ASP A 368 -13.83 -3.02 -15.09
N PRO A 369 -12.82 -3.88 -15.19
CA PRO A 369 -11.52 -3.61 -14.57
C PRO A 369 -10.89 -2.36 -15.19
N GLY A 370 -10.45 -1.46 -14.33
CA GLY A 370 -9.83 -0.20 -14.71
C GLY A 370 -9.54 0.69 -13.52
N PHE A 371 -9.27 1.95 -13.77
CA PHE A 371 -8.89 2.90 -12.73
C PHE A 371 -9.92 2.99 -11.59
N GLY A 372 -11.23 3.09 -11.91
CA GLY A 372 -12.29 3.15 -10.90
C GLY A 372 -12.28 1.93 -9.96
N THR A 373 -11.98 0.73 -10.48
CA THR A 373 -11.86 -0.47 -9.64
C THR A 373 -10.63 -0.40 -8.72
N THR A 374 -9.51 0.19 -9.16
CA THR A 374 -8.35 0.39 -8.25
C THR A 374 -8.70 1.33 -7.10
N VAL A 375 -9.53 2.34 -7.32
CA VAL A 375 -10.04 3.20 -6.25
C VAL A 375 -10.83 2.37 -5.24
N MET A 376 -11.68 1.44 -5.70
CA MET A 376 -12.43 0.54 -4.82
C MET A 376 -11.55 -0.42 -4.03
N VAL A 377 -10.43 -0.87 -4.62
CA VAL A 377 -9.43 -1.68 -3.90
C VAL A 377 -8.79 -0.87 -2.77
N LEU A 378 -8.36 0.36 -3.06
CA LEU A 378 -7.65 1.20 -2.10
C LEU A 378 -8.61 1.76 -1.03
N ASN A 379 -9.78 2.26 -1.44
CA ASN A 379 -10.73 2.92 -0.56
C ASN A 379 -12.18 2.62 -0.93
N GLY A 380 -12.74 1.56 -0.37
CA GLY A 380 -14.13 1.17 -0.58
C GLY A 380 -15.17 2.20 -0.10
N LEU A 381 -14.78 3.19 0.72
CA LEU A 381 -15.66 4.27 1.15
C LEU A 381 -15.97 5.27 0.01
N GLU A 382 -15.17 5.25 -1.03
CA GLU A 382 -15.41 6.05 -2.24
C GLU A 382 -16.33 5.33 -3.25
N ALA A 383 -17.08 4.32 -2.79
CA ALA A 383 -18.05 3.61 -3.62
C ALA A 383 -19.19 4.53 -4.07
N ASN A 384 -19.67 4.28 -5.29
CA ASN A 384 -20.82 4.96 -5.89
C ASN A 384 -20.65 6.50 -5.98
N LEU A 385 -19.43 6.97 -6.16
CA LEU A 385 -19.13 8.38 -6.37
C LEU A 385 -18.85 8.65 -7.85
N GLY A 386 -19.52 9.68 -8.39
CA GLY A 386 -19.19 10.25 -9.69
C GLY A 386 -18.18 11.38 -9.59
N GLU A 387 -17.78 11.90 -10.74
CA GLU A 387 -16.87 13.03 -10.87
C GLU A 387 -17.57 14.39 -10.66
N THR A 388 -18.35 14.50 -9.59
CA THR A 388 -18.97 15.76 -9.18
C THR A 388 -17.96 16.68 -8.53
N GLU A 389 -18.20 18.01 -8.57
CA GLU A 389 -17.32 19.01 -7.98
C GLU A 389 -17.06 18.73 -6.49
N GLY A 390 -15.78 18.71 -6.11
CA GLY A 390 -15.34 18.43 -4.74
C GLY A 390 -15.29 16.94 -4.38
N SER A 391 -15.78 16.04 -5.22
CA SER A 391 -15.70 14.60 -4.98
C SER A 391 -14.24 14.12 -4.90
N PRO A 392 -13.89 13.21 -3.97
CA PRO A 392 -12.57 12.59 -3.95
C PRO A 392 -12.27 11.87 -5.27
N VAL A 393 -13.26 11.20 -5.86
CA VAL A 393 -13.11 10.50 -7.14
C VAL A 393 -12.83 11.46 -8.30
N GLN A 394 -13.41 12.67 -8.30
CA GLN A 394 -13.07 13.70 -9.29
C GLN A 394 -11.58 14.04 -9.28
N ARG A 395 -10.99 14.18 -8.09
CA ARG A 395 -9.54 14.46 -7.96
C ARG A 395 -8.69 13.28 -8.41
N ARG A 396 -9.06 12.05 -8.04
CA ARG A 396 -8.36 10.83 -8.49
C ARG A 396 -8.39 10.71 -10.01
N ALA A 397 -9.58 10.81 -10.60
CA ALA A 397 -9.79 10.76 -12.06
C ALA A 397 -9.05 11.91 -12.77
N GLY A 398 -9.04 13.11 -12.17
CA GLY A 398 -8.29 14.26 -12.69
C GLY A 398 -6.80 13.98 -12.78
N HIS A 399 -6.18 13.47 -11.70
CA HIS A 399 -4.78 13.05 -11.72
C HIS A 399 -4.52 11.95 -12.75
N TYR A 400 -5.41 10.95 -12.83
CA TYR A 400 -5.23 9.86 -13.77
C TYR A 400 -5.26 10.33 -15.24
N ARG A 401 -6.23 11.16 -15.60
CA ARG A 401 -6.30 11.75 -16.97
C ARG A 401 -5.10 12.63 -17.28
N ASP A 402 -4.66 13.46 -16.35
CA ASP A 402 -3.50 14.33 -16.56
C ASP A 402 -2.22 13.51 -16.78
N ILE A 403 -1.97 12.51 -15.90
CA ILE A 403 -0.78 11.67 -15.99
C ILE A 403 -0.80 10.82 -17.28
N THR A 404 -1.92 10.16 -17.59
CA THR A 404 -2.05 9.35 -18.81
C THR A 404 -1.89 10.18 -20.07
N SER A 405 -2.47 11.39 -20.11
CA SER A 405 -2.29 12.32 -21.23
C SER A 405 -0.81 12.68 -21.44
N ARG A 406 -0.09 13.02 -20.38
CA ARG A 406 1.34 13.36 -20.44
C ARG A 406 2.22 12.17 -20.82
N MET A 407 1.86 10.97 -20.38
CA MET A 407 2.56 9.73 -20.72
C MET A 407 2.17 9.16 -22.09
N GLY A 408 1.23 9.79 -22.81
CA GLY A 408 0.73 9.33 -24.12
C GLY A 408 -0.01 7.99 -24.02
N VAL A 409 -0.82 7.79 -22.99
CA VAL A 409 -1.66 6.60 -22.78
C VAL A 409 -3.11 6.94 -23.09
N ASP A 410 -3.68 6.20 -24.03
CA ASP A 410 -5.11 6.29 -24.35
C ASP A 410 -5.96 5.51 -23.34
N ILE A 411 -6.89 6.19 -22.70
CA ILE A 411 -7.85 5.64 -21.72
C ILE A 411 -9.29 5.86 -22.19
N THR A 412 -9.50 6.06 -23.48
CA THR A 412 -10.84 6.24 -24.05
C THR A 412 -11.71 5.03 -23.73
N GLY A 413 -12.89 5.29 -23.15
CA GLY A 413 -13.85 4.26 -22.73
C GLY A 413 -13.53 3.55 -21.41
N GLU A 414 -12.42 3.88 -20.75
CA GLU A 414 -12.12 3.35 -19.41
C GLU A 414 -12.99 4.02 -18.34
N LYS A 415 -13.54 3.19 -17.43
CA LYS A 415 -14.29 3.68 -16.29
C LYS A 415 -13.32 4.22 -15.23
N VAL A 416 -13.32 5.53 -15.04
CA VAL A 416 -12.37 6.23 -14.15
C VAL A 416 -12.98 6.64 -12.81
N ASP A 417 -14.31 6.57 -12.68
CA ASP A 417 -15.06 6.82 -11.46
C ASP A 417 -15.57 5.52 -10.81
N THR A 418 -16.22 5.64 -9.67
CA THR A 418 -16.80 4.52 -8.93
C THR A 418 -18.33 4.51 -8.97
N LEU A 419 -18.95 5.36 -9.81
CA LEU A 419 -20.41 5.48 -9.90
C LEU A 419 -21.03 4.11 -10.26
N GLY A 420 -22.00 3.68 -9.47
CA GLY A 420 -22.65 2.37 -9.60
C GLY A 420 -21.89 1.21 -8.94
N MET A 421 -20.66 1.42 -8.45
CA MET A 421 -19.91 0.39 -7.74
C MET A 421 -20.32 0.30 -6.27
N ARG A 422 -20.26 -0.92 -5.73
CA ARG A 422 -20.41 -1.22 -4.30
C ARG A 422 -19.10 -1.83 -3.78
N PRO A 423 -18.79 -1.72 -2.49
CA PRO A 423 -17.58 -2.33 -1.91
C PRO A 423 -17.49 -3.84 -2.18
N PHE A 424 -16.27 -4.35 -2.24
CA PHE A 424 -15.95 -5.78 -2.39
C PHE A 424 -16.60 -6.64 -1.33
#